data_19fa546f0ea7a5a185cd706b40d2357f
#
_entry.id   19fa546f0ea7a5a185cd706b40d2357f
#
_cell.length_a   1.000
_cell.length_b   1.000
_cell.length_c   1.000
_cell.angle_alpha   90.00
_cell.angle_beta   90.00
_cell.angle_gamma   90.00
#
_symmetry.space_group_name_H-M   'P 1'
#
loop_
_entity.id
_entity.type
_entity.pdbx_description
1 polymer ?
#
loop_
_entity_poly.entity_id
_entity_poly.type
_entity_poly.pdbx_seq_one_letter_code
_entity_poly.pdbx_strand_id
1 'polypeptide(L)'
;MGLALLTSCAVSPQRPSAPGNTYVKAAWTALPAVSDADLQAGFAAWRSSCPRLKTDATWASTCTAAATVDTTPAAIRQFLQERLDVYALRAAGNRADGLITGYYEPIYPGSLTRTAQATVPVYGVPSDMVSVQLDSLYPELKGKRLRGRVDGRVLKPYDDAATIAAQGVKAPVLAWLTHPMDLQFLQIQGSGRIVLADGRHLRISYADQNGHPYRPIGRWLVEQGELKKDDVTMDAIRAWAIAHPARVPELLASNPSYVFFTKGPDGDEGPRGSLNVPLTAGYSVAVDRNVVPLGSLLWLSTTRPDGSAVVRPVAAQDTGGAIAGEVRADLFWGTGDAAGKLAGDMKQKGFIWMLWPKGAALPKAP
;
A
#
# COMPACT_ATOMS: atom_id res chain seq x y z
N MET A 1 -67.88 0.56 7.41
CA MET A 1 -66.90 1.57 6.95
C MET A 1 -65.82 1.68 8.01
N GLY A 2 -64.73 0.96 7.84
CA GLY A 2 -63.56 0.97 8.74
C GLY A 2 -62.40 1.63 8.04
N LEU A 3 -61.95 2.75 8.57
CA LEU A 3 -60.79 3.52 8.07
C LEU A 3 -59.52 2.92 8.64
N ALA A 4 -58.70 2.28 7.81
CA ALA A 4 -57.35 1.81 8.18
C ALA A 4 -56.35 2.96 8.07
N LEU A 5 -55.83 3.39 9.20
CA LEU A 5 -54.72 4.33 9.31
C LEU A 5 -53.38 3.62 8.95
N LEU A 6 -52.84 3.93 7.79
CA LEU A 6 -51.49 3.54 7.41
C LEU A 6 -50.46 4.46 8.13
N THR A 7 -49.84 3.95 9.17
CA THR A 7 -48.66 4.58 9.81
C THR A 7 -47.44 4.38 8.93
N SER A 8 -47.05 5.45 8.21
CA SER A 8 -45.80 5.53 7.47
C SER A 8 -44.64 5.66 8.47
N CYS A 9 -43.77 4.62 8.59
CA CYS A 9 -42.50 4.72 9.28
C CYS A 9 -41.55 5.55 8.41
N ALA A 10 -41.42 6.84 8.72
CA ALA A 10 -40.39 7.69 8.16
C ALA A 10 -39.03 7.24 8.70
N VAL A 11 -38.18 6.64 7.86
CA VAL A 11 -36.76 6.42 8.14
C VAL A 11 -36.11 7.79 8.12
N SER A 12 -35.78 8.31 9.31
CA SER A 12 -34.99 9.53 9.43
C SER A 12 -33.61 9.30 8.80
N PRO A 13 -33.13 10.18 7.89
CA PRO A 13 -31.78 10.09 7.41
C PRO A 13 -30.82 10.29 8.62
N GLN A 14 -29.96 9.28 8.85
CA GLN A 14 -28.90 9.42 9.84
C GLN A 14 -28.04 10.64 9.45
N ARG A 15 -28.02 11.66 10.30
CA ARG A 15 -27.07 12.77 10.18
C ARG A 15 -25.66 12.16 10.15
N PRO A 16 -24.79 12.62 9.21
CA PRO A 16 -23.37 12.27 9.29
C PRO A 16 -22.89 12.65 10.71
N SER A 17 -22.29 11.72 11.41
CA SER A 17 -21.62 11.99 12.68
C SER A 17 -20.59 13.11 12.44
N ALA A 18 -20.54 14.10 13.36
CA ALA A 18 -19.54 15.15 13.31
C ALA A 18 -18.15 14.53 13.06
N PRO A 19 -17.27 15.15 12.23
CA PRO A 19 -15.94 14.63 11.99
C PRO A 19 -15.23 14.46 13.34
N GLY A 20 -14.97 13.21 13.70
CA GLY A 20 -14.21 12.88 14.90
C GLY A 20 -12.79 13.42 14.76
N ASN A 21 -12.17 13.78 15.89
CA ASN A 21 -10.78 14.22 15.87
C ASN A 21 -9.88 13.03 15.50
N THR A 22 -9.38 12.98 14.28
CA THR A 22 -8.52 11.90 13.75
C THR A 22 -7.23 11.76 14.56
N TYR A 23 -6.70 12.85 15.12
CA TYR A 23 -5.45 12.88 15.89
C TYR A 23 -5.74 13.27 17.32
N VAL A 24 -5.81 12.28 18.22
CA VAL A 24 -6.07 12.51 19.63
C VAL A 24 -4.75 12.50 20.40
N LYS A 25 -4.38 13.63 20.99
CA LYS A 25 -3.15 13.74 21.79
C LYS A 25 -3.16 12.72 22.92
N ALA A 26 -2.05 12.01 23.10
CA ALA A 26 -1.87 10.97 24.10
C ALA A 26 -0.55 11.16 24.86
N ALA A 27 -0.46 10.59 26.05
CA ALA A 27 0.79 10.55 26.79
C ALA A 27 1.72 9.44 26.24
N TRP A 28 3.02 9.58 26.43
CA TRP A 28 4.01 8.54 26.10
C TRP A 28 3.75 7.22 26.84
N THR A 29 3.19 7.29 28.04
CA THR A 29 2.77 6.13 28.85
C THR A 29 1.58 5.36 28.28
N ALA A 30 0.87 5.92 27.30
CA ALA A 30 -0.22 5.24 26.60
C ALA A 30 0.29 4.32 25.47
N LEU A 31 1.57 4.41 25.10
CA LEU A 31 2.15 3.52 24.10
C LEU A 31 2.41 2.15 24.70
N PRO A 32 2.04 1.05 24.00
CA PRO A 32 2.42 -0.28 24.42
C PRO A 32 3.95 -0.43 24.49
N ALA A 33 4.43 -1.24 25.45
CA ALA A 33 5.84 -1.52 25.59
C ALA A 33 6.43 -2.15 24.33
N VAL A 34 7.66 -1.79 23.98
CA VAL A 34 8.39 -2.31 22.83
C VAL A 34 9.74 -2.85 23.29
N SER A 35 10.22 -3.91 22.64
CA SER A 35 11.56 -4.43 22.85
C SER A 35 12.62 -3.42 22.41
N ASP A 36 13.78 -3.46 23.02
CA ASP A 36 14.90 -2.59 22.65
C ASP A 36 15.36 -2.83 21.19
N ALA A 37 15.34 -4.07 20.74
CA ALA A 37 15.66 -4.43 19.37
C ALA A 37 14.66 -3.84 18.35
N ASP A 38 13.35 -3.96 18.63
CA ASP A 38 12.33 -3.36 17.77
C ASP A 38 12.38 -1.83 17.78
N LEU A 39 12.71 -1.22 18.93
CA LEU A 39 12.89 0.24 19.03
C LEU A 39 14.03 0.71 18.14
N GLN A 40 15.20 0.06 18.24
CA GLN A 40 16.39 0.38 17.45
C GLN A 40 16.13 0.18 15.94
N ALA A 41 15.55 -0.94 15.56
CA ALA A 41 15.26 -1.25 14.16
C ALA A 41 14.23 -0.30 13.55
N GLY A 42 13.14 -0.01 14.28
CA GLY A 42 12.12 0.93 13.83
C GLY A 42 12.62 2.38 13.74
N PHE A 43 13.47 2.81 14.68
CA PHE A 43 14.13 4.11 14.61
C PHE A 43 15.09 4.19 13.40
N ALA A 44 15.87 3.15 13.15
CA ALA A 44 16.76 3.08 11.98
C ALA A 44 15.98 3.14 10.66
N ALA A 45 14.87 2.38 10.57
CA ALA A 45 13.98 2.41 9.42
C ALA A 45 13.39 3.82 9.18
N TRP A 46 12.92 4.49 10.24
CA TRP A 46 12.43 5.86 10.11
C TRP A 46 13.55 6.83 9.73
N ARG A 47 14.74 6.73 10.34
CA ARG A 47 15.89 7.60 10.05
C ARG A 47 16.34 7.50 8.59
N SER A 48 16.13 6.35 7.92
CA SER A 48 16.38 6.20 6.49
C SER A 48 15.48 7.09 5.60
N SER A 49 14.38 7.61 6.14
CA SER A 49 13.51 8.59 5.46
C SER A 49 14.11 10.00 5.43
N CYS A 50 14.97 10.33 6.37
CA CYS A 50 15.47 11.69 6.60
C CYS A 50 16.17 12.34 5.39
N PRO A 51 16.93 11.63 4.53
CA PRO A 51 17.46 12.21 3.30
C PRO A 51 16.38 12.80 2.37
N ARG A 52 15.15 12.28 2.40
CA ARG A 52 14.01 12.78 1.62
C ARG A 52 13.23 13.89 2.32
N LEU A 53 13.43 14.04 3.63
CA LEU A 53 12.72 15.00 4.48
C LEU A 53 13.57 16.26 4.80
N LYS A 54 14.74 16.41 4.19
CA LYS A 54 15.66 17.54 4.47
C LYS A 54 15.06 18.93 4.23
N THR A 55 14.11 19.03 3.29
CA THR A 55 13.43 20.28 2.94
C THR A 55 11.97 20.31 3.41
N ASP A 56 11.51 19.27 4.09
CA ASP A 56 10.17 19.22 4.64
C ASP A 56 10.07 20.09 5.90
N ALA A 57 9.19 21.08 5.88
CA ALA A 57 9.08 22.06 6.95
C ALA A 57 8.74 21.43 8.32
N THR A 58 8.09 20.27 8.33
CA THR A 58 7.71 19.54 9.54
C THR A 58 8.87 18.72 10.11
N TRP A 59 9.62 18.02 9.24
CA TRP A 59 10.57 16.99 9.65
C TRP A 59 12.04 17.38 9.61
N ALA A 60 12.42 18.43 8.84
CA ALA A 60 13.82 18.79 8.59
C ALA A 60 14.65 18.95 9.89
N SER A 61 14.15 19.69 10.87
CA SER A 61 14.84 19.91 12.15
C SER A 61 14.97 18.60 12.96
N THR A 62 13.90 17.80 13.03
CA THR A 62 13.92 16.50 13.73
C THR A 62 14.88 15.53 13.06
N CYS A 63 14.89 15.47 11.72
CA CYS A 63 15.80 14.65 10.95
C CYS A 63 17.27 15.04 11.12
N THR A 64 17.56 16.35 11.17
CA THR A 64 18.92 16.86 11.44
C THR A 64 19.41 16.42 12.82
N ALA A 65 18.56 16.54 13.84
CA ALA A 65 18.89 16.09 15.19
C ALA A 65 19.03 14.55 15.28
N ALA A 66 18.20 13.79 14.57
CA ALA A 66 18.26 12.32 14.54
C ALA A 66 19.56 11.76 13.95
N ALA A 67 20.27 12.53 13.12
CA ALA A 67 21.49 12.08 12.46
C ALA A 67 22.63 11.79 13.47
N THR A 68 22.65 12.48 14.62
CA THR A 68 23.69 12.38 15.65
C THR A 68 23.26 11.61 16.90
N VAL A 69 22.03 11.08 16.92
CA VAL A 69 21.51 10.30 18.04
C VAL A 69 22.24 8.96 18.12
N ASP A 70 22.74 8.65 19.31
CA ASP A 70 23.28 7.33 19.61
C ASP A 70 22.20 6.26 19.43
N THR A 71 22.58 5.10 18.93
CA THR A 71 21.65 4.00 18.64
C THR A 71 21.30 3.16 19.87
N THR A 72 21.72 3.54 21.07
CA THR A 72 21.30 2.88 22.30
C THR A 72 19.80 3.11 22.56
N PRO A 73 19.07 2.12 23.08
CA PRO A 73 17.64 2.26 23.37
C PRO A 73 17.33 3.46 24.27
N ALA A 74 18.17 3.77 25.24
CA ALA A 74 17.99 4.90 26.14
C ALA A 74 18.06 6.24 25.38
N ALA A 75 19.09 6.45 24.55
CA ALA A 75 19.24 7.66 23.76
C ALA A 75 18.09 7.83 22.74
N ILE A 76 17.67 6.75 22.10
CA ILE A 76 16.52 6.77 21.19
C ILE A 76 15.25 7.19 21.92
N ARG A 77 14.93 6.58 23.09
CA ARG A 77 13.74 6.93 23.88
C ARG A 77 13.77 8.39 24.29
N GLN A 78 14.91 8.85 24.80
CA GLN A 78 15.09 10.26 25.19
C GLN A 78 14.85 11.19 24.00
N PHE A 79 15.49 10.94 22.86
CA PHE A 79 15.31 11.74 21.64
C PHE A 79 13.86 11.80 21.19
N LEU A 80 13.17 10.64 21.15
CA LEU A 80 11.78 10.57 20.71
C LEU A 80 10.88 11.38 21.67
N GLN A 81 11.08 11.24 22.99
CA GLN A 81 10.29 11.96 24.01
C GLN A 81 10.57 13.47 24.02
N GLU A 82 11.79 13.88 23.75
CA GLU A 82 12.15 15.30 23.69
C GLU A 82 11.61 16.00 22.45
N ARG A 83 11.59 15.31 21.29
CA ARG A 83 11.32 15.90 20.00
C ARG A 83 9.90 15.68 19.47
N LEU A 84 9.20 14.64 19.92
CA LEU A 84 7.92 14.25 19.36
C LEU A 84 6.79 14.25 20.40
N ASP A 85 5.61 14.56 19.94
CA ASP A 85 4.34 14.35 20.65
C ASP A 85 3.66 13.08 20.11
N VAL A 86 2.84 12.44 20.94
CA VAL A 86 2.10 11.23 20.62
C VAL A 86 0.66 11.58 20.27
N TYR A 87 0.17 11.08 19.15
CA TYR A 87 -1.23 11.21 18.73
C TYR A 87 -1.80 9.85 18.38
N ALA A 88 -2.79 9.38 19.15
CA ALA A 88 -3.56 8.18 18.81
C ALA A 88 -4.43 8.48 17.58
N LEU A 89 -4.32 7.66 16.54
CA LEU A 89 -5.19 7.76 15.36
C LEU A 89 -6.58 7.22 15.71
N ARG A 90 -7.61 7.88 15.20
CA ARG A 90 -9.01 7.52 15.38
C ARG A 90 -9.72 7.49 14.04
N ALA A 91 -10.44 6.41 13.77
CA ALA A 91 -11.33 6.29 12.64
C ALA A 91 -12.71 6.88 12.94
N ALA A 92 -13.56 6.98 11.93
CA ALA A 92 -14.93 7.46 12.06
C ALA A 92 -15.66 6.81 13.25
N GLY A 93 -16.44 7.60 13.98
CA GLY A 93 -17.09 7.17 15.23
C GLY A 93 -16.13 7.02 16.42
N ASN A 94 -14.95 7.68 16.40
CA ASN A 94 -13.93 7.65 17.46
C ASN A 94 -13.32 6.26 17.70
N ARG A 95 -13.38 5.40 16.71
CA ARG A 95 -12.87 4.01 16.80
C ARG A 95 -11.34 4.02 16.82
N ALA A 96 -10.75 3.35 17.83
CA ALA A 96 -9.31 3.31 18.02
C ALA A 96 -8.60 2.28 17.14
N ASP A 97 -9.31 1.24 16.73
CA ASP A 97 -8.78 0.13 15.99
C ASP A 97 -9.10 0.24 14.50
N GLY A 98 -8.27 -0.39 13.71
CA GLY A 98 -8.47 -0.50 12.28
C GLY A 98 -7.82 -1.75 11.69
N LEU A 99 -7.74 -1.80 10.39
CA LEU A 99 -7.25 -2.94 9.64
C LEU A 99 -5.76 -2.81 9.31
N ILE A 100 -4.98 -3.80 9.76
CA ILE A 100 -3.57 -3.95 9.40
C ILE A 100 -3.43 -5.19 8.53
N THR A 101 -2.87 -5.00 7.34
CA THR A 101 -2.54 -6.07 6.40
C THR A 101 -1.05 -6.14 6.17
N GLY A 102 -0.61 -7.07 5.34
CA GLY A 102 0.79 -7.22 4.97
C GLY A 102 1.00 -7.23 3.47
N TYR A 103 2.17 -6.77 3.04
CA TYR A 103 2.65 -6.89 1.66
C TYR A 103 4.12 -7.28 1.64
N TYR A 104 4.61 -7.67 0.47
CA TYR A 104 5.96 -8.17 0.30
C TYR A 104 6.48 -7.92 -1.12
N GLU A 105 7.75 -8.11 -1.35
CA GLU A 105 8.37 -8.11 -2.68
C GLU A 105 8.40 -9.57 -3.20
N PRO A 106 7.53 -9.96 -4.15
CA PRO A 106 7.53 -11.30 -4.71
C PRO A 106 8.76 -11.56 -5.60
N ILE A 107 9.09 -12.84 -5.75
CA ILE A 107 10.13 -13.32 -6.66
C ILE A 107 9.47 -14.30 -7.63
N TYR A 108 9.55 -14.01 -8.94
CA TYR A 108 8.95 -14.83 -9.98
C TYR A 108 9.96 -15.25 -11.03
N PRO A 109 9.86 -16.46 -11.60
CA PRO A 109 10.68 -16.86 -12.74
C PRO A 109 10.30 -16.09 -13.99
N GLY A 110 11.28 -15.72 -14.81
CA GLY A 110 11.04 -15.04 -16.08
C GLY A 110 12.24 -14.93 -17.00
N SER A 111 12.09 -14.15 -18.04
CA SER A 111 13.10 -13.96 -19.09
C SER A 111 13.12 -12.52 -19.57
N LEU A 112 14.26 -12.05 -20.07
CA LEU A 112 14.37 -10.75 -20.75
C LEU A 112 13.78 -10.78 -22.16
N THR A 113 13.64 -11.96 -22.77
CA THR A 113 13.06 -12.16 -24.10
C THR A 113 11.87 -13.11 -24.01
N ARG A 114 10.94 -13.02 -24.94
CA ARG A 114 9.83 -13.96 -25.02
C ARG A 114 10.37 -15.36 -25.36
N THR A 115 9.93 -16.36 -24.59
CA THR A 115 10.24 -17.78 -24.81
C THR A 115 8.96 -18.60 -24.91
N ALA A 116 9.06 -19.91 -25.12
CA ALA A 116 7.90 -20.81 -25.10
C ALA A 116 7.21 -20.86 -23.74
N GLN A 117 7.96 -20.67 -22.65
CA GLN A 117 7.47 -20.71 -21.26
C GLN A 117 7.15 -19.30 -20.73
N ALA A 118 8.01 -18.31 -21.02
CA ALA A 118 7.83 -16.93 -20.57
C ALA A 118 7.11 -16.12 -21.65
N THR A 119 5.79 -16.04 -21.55
CA THR A 119 4.90 -15.46 -22.57
C THR A 119 4.14 -14.21 -22.08
N VAL A 120 4.16 -13.91 -20.78
CA VAL A 120 3.38 -12.83 -20.14
C VAL A 120 4.25 -11.57 -20.03
N PRO A 121 3.97 -10.50 -20.80
CA PRO A 121 4.83 -9.32 -20.81
C PRO A 121 4.64 -8.46 -19.54
N VAL A 122 5.76 -8.01 -18.97
CA VAL A 122 5.81 -6.96 -17.94
C VAL A 122 6.09 -5.64 -18.67
N TYR A 123 5.06 -4.82 -18.80
CA TYR A 123 5.15 -3.57 -19.54
C TYR A 123 5.71 -2.42 -18.71
N GLY A 124 6.58 -1.61 -19.35
CA GLY A 124 6.88 -0.25 -18.92
C GLY A 124 5.73 0.71 -19.22
N VAL A 125 5.91 2.00 -18.86
CA VAL A 125 4.88 3.03 -19.10
C VAL A 125 4.69 3.22 -20.61
N PRO A 126 3.44 3.16 -21.11
CA PRO A 126 3.16 3.40 -22.52
C PRO A 126 3.50 4.82 -22.95
N SER A 127 4.07 4.96 -24.15
CA SER A 127 4.47 6.26 -24.70
C SER A 127 3.29 7.14 -25.12
N ASP A 128 2.11 6.56 -25.30
CA ASP A 128 0.87 7.25 -25.68
C ASP A 128 -0.07 7.51 -24.48
N MET A 129 0.35 7.14 -23.27
CA MET A 129 -0.42 7.41 -22.05
C MET A 129 -0.12 8.81 -21.51
N VAL A 130 -1.18 9.57 -21.26
CA VAL A 130 -1.12 10.94 -20.75
C VAL A 130 -1.62 10.98 -19.32
N SER A 131 -0.86 11.61 -18.43
CA SER A 131 -1.28 11.98 -17.07
C SER A 131 -2.01 13.33 -17.09
N VAL A 132 -3.16 13.38 -16.44
CA VAL A 132 -3.97 14.60 -16.39
C VAL A 132 -3.90 15.21 -14.98
N GLN A 133 -3.40 16.44 -14.89
CA GLN A 133 -3.29 17.20 -13.64
C GLN A 133 -4.09 18.51 -13.80
N LEU A 134 -5.31 18.51 -13.28
CA LEU A 134 -6.24 19.66 -13.35
C LEU A 134 -6.69 20.11 -11.96
N ASP A 135 -6.05 19.62 -10.90
CA ASP A 135 -6.42 19.89 -9.51
C ASP A 135 -6.18 21.34 -9.09
N SER A 136 -5.35 22.09 -9.81
CA SER A 136 -5.20 23.54 -9.61
C SER A 136 -6.44 24.34 -10.04
N LEU A 137 -7.20 23.83 -11.03
CA LEU A 137 -8.44 24.43 -11.52
C LEU A 137 -9.69 23.76 -10.94
N TYR A 138 -9.62 22.43 -10.76
CA TYR A 138 -10.70 21.59 -10.23
C TYR A 138 -10.23 20.89 -8.96
N PRO A 139 -10.38 21.51 -7.77
CA PRO A 139 -9.87 20.97 -6.50
C PRO A 139 -10.40 19.57 -6.14
N GLU A 140 -11.59 19.20 -6.63
CA GLU A 140 -12.19 17.88 -6.46
C GLU A 140 -11.41 16.75 -7.15
N LEU A 141 -10.52 17.10 -8.08
CA LEU A 141 -9.62 16.15 -8.76
C LEU A 141 -8.32 15.89 -7.99
N LYS A 142 -8.10 16.63 -6.88
CA LYS A 142 -6.90 16.48 -6.07
C LYS A 142 -6.73 15.03 -5.58
N GLY A 143 -5.56 14.48 -5.84
CA GLY A 143 -5.22 13.10 -5.48
C GLY A 143 -5.81 12.03 -6.40
N LYS A 144 -6.65 12.37 -7.37
CA LYS A 144 -7.12 11.42 -8.38
C LYS A 144 -6.04 11.15 -9.43
N ARG A 145 -5.86 9.88 -9.76
CA ARG A 145 -4.92 9.43 -10.80
C ARG A 145 -5.64 9.33 -12.14
N LEU A 146 -5.80 10.46 -12.82
CA LEU A 146 -6.44 10.50 -14.11
C LEU A 146 -5.40 10.19 -15.20
N ARG A 147 -5.69 9.16 -16.00
CA ARG A 147 -4.86 8.70 -17.12
C ARG A 147 -5.73 8.51 -18.35
N GLY A 148 -5.17 8.81 -19.50
CA GLY A 148 -5.87 8.66 -20.76
C GLY A 148 -4.94 8.62 -21.94
N ARG A 149 -5.53 8.53 -23.12
CA ARG A 149 -4.87 8.63 -24.41
C ARG A 149 -5.54 9.73 -25.24
N VAL A 150 -4.75 10.52 -25.94
CA VAL A 150 -5.27 11.54 -26.86
C VAL A 150 -5.70 10.86 -28.17
N ASP A 151 -6.94 11.06 -28.55
CA ASP A 151 -7.52 10.64 -29.83
C ASP A 151 -8.06 11.87 -30.55
N GLY A 152 -7.34 12.31 -31.57
CA GLY A 152 -7.60 13.59 -32.23
C GLY A 152 -7.46 14.75 -31.25
N ARG A 153 -8.59 15.38 -30.90
CA ARG A 153 -8.68 16.50 -29.95
C ARG A 153 -9.32 16.13 -28.60
N VAL A 154 -9.54 14.83 -28.38
CA VAL A 154 -10.25 14.35 -27.19
C VAL A 154 -9.31 13.47 -26.37
N LEU A 155 -9.29 13.70 -25.05
CA LEU A 155 -8.67 12.78 -24.10
C LEU A 155 -9.71 11.72 -23.74
N LYS A 156 -9.41 10.46 -24.06
CA LYS A 156 -10.21 9.27 -23.71
C LYS A 156 -9.55 8.52 -22.54
N PRO A 157 -10.31 7.76 -21.73
CA PRO A 157 -9.70 6.85 -20.76
C PRO A 157 -8.68 5.92 -21.44
N TYR A 158 -7.62 5.55 -20.71
CA TYR A 158 -6.68 4.54 -21.19
C TYR A 158 -7.35 3.16 -21.23
N ASP A 159 -6.78 2.21 -21.95
CA ASP A 159 -7.32 0.86 -22.06
C ASP A 159 -7.33 0.15 -20.69
N ASP A 160 -8.34 -0.67 -20.47
CA ASP A 160 -8.42 -1.51 -19.27
C ASP A 160 -7.49 -2.73 -19.35
N ALA A 161 -7.36 -3.45 -18.23
CA ALA A 161 -6.45 -4.60 -18.13
C ALA A 161 -6.78 -5.71 -19.14
N ALA A 162 -8.06 -5.96 -19.42
CA ALA A 162 -8.48 -6.98 -20.37
C ALA A 162 -8.09 -6.61 -21.80
N THR A 163 -8.29 -5.36 -22.20
CA THR A 163 -7.89 -4.83 -23.52
C THR A 163 -6.37 -4.87 -23.66
N ILE A 164 -5.62 -4.44 -22.63
CA ILE A 164 -4.15 -4.49 -22.61
C ILE A 164 -3.63 -5.93 -22.77
N ALA A 165 -4.25 -6.87 -22.07
CA ALA A 165 -3.86 -8.29 -22.15
C ALA A 165 -4.12 -8.88 -23.55
N ALA A 166 -5.22 -8.49 -24.18
CA ALA A 166 -5.63 -9.01 -25.50
C ALA A 166 -4.85 -8.38 -26.68
N GLN A 167 -4.59 -7.06 -26.63
CA GLN A 167 -4.08 -6.28 -27.77
C GLN A 167 -2.63 -5.81 -27.57
N GLY A 168 -2.11 -5.85 -26.33
CA GLY A 168 -0.84 -5.23 -25.99
C GLY A 168 -0.95 -3.70 -25.92
N VAL A 169 0.18 -3.05 -25.66
CA VAL A 169 0.30 -1.58 -25.60
C VAL A 169 1.61 -1.10 -26.23
N LYS A 170 1.69 0.17 -26.61
CA LYS A 170 2.91 0.82 -27.11
C LYS A 170 3.86 1.14 -25.95
N ALA A 171 4.41 0.11 -25.32
CA ALA A 171 5.31 0.21 -24.20
C ALA A 171 6.52 -0.70 -24.36
N PRO A 172 7.66 -0.36 -23.73
CA PRO A 172 8.77 -1.31 -23.65
C PRO A 172 8.34 -2.53 -22.81
N VAL A 173 8.71 -3.72 -23.25
CA VAL A 173 8.61 -4.94 -22.45
C VAL A 173 9.89 -5.07 -21.63
N LEU A 174 9.78 -5.00 -20.30
CA LEU A 174 10.92 -5.04 -19.38
C LEU A 174 11.40 -6.46 -19.14
N ALA A 175 10.46 -7.40 -19.10
CA ALA A 175 10.68 -8.83 -18.94
C ALA A 175 9.41 -9.60 -19.34
N TRP A 176 9.51 -10.93 -19.33
CA TRP A 176 8.43 -11.87 -19.60
C TRP A 176 8.30 -12.85 -18.43
N LEU A 177 7.12 -12.97 -17.85
CA LEU A 177 6.78 -13.94 -16.80
C LEU A 177 6.21 -15.22 -17.41
N THR A 178 6.21 -16.27 -16.60
CA THR A 178 5.74 -17.60 -17.03
C THR A 178 4.23 -17.78 -16.82
N HIS A 179 3.63 -17.02 -15.89
CA HIS A 179 2.22 -17.19 -15.54
C HIS A 179 1.49 -15.85 -15.37
N PRO A 180 0.26 -15.68 -15.90
CA PRO A 180 -0.48 -14.41 -15.81
C PRO A 180 -0.85 -14.04 -14.38
N MET A 181 -1.04 -15.01 -13.48
CA MET A 181 -1.27 -14.74 -12.06
C MET A 181 -0.06 -14.11 -11.37
N ASP A 182 1.17 -14.40 -11.82
CA ASP A 182 2.38 -13.78 -11.29
C ASP A 182 2.42 -12.30 -11.65
N LEU A 183 2.01 -11.92 -12.86
CA LEU A 183 1.84 -10.53 -13.26
C LEU A 183 0.77 -9.83 -12.40
N GLN A 184 -0.38 -10.47 -12.18
CA GLN A 184 -1.45 -9.90 -11.36
C GLN A 184 -0.98 -9.64 -9.93
N PHE A 185 -0.28 -10.59 -9.31
CA PHE A 185 0.26 -10.41 -7.96
C PHE A 185 1.38 -9.37 -7.93
N LEU A 186 2.26 -9.34 -8.95
CA LEU A 186 3.26 -8.28 -9.09
C LEU A 186 2.61 -6.89 -9.16
N GLN A 187 1.50 -6.75 -9.87
CA GLN A 187 0.73 -5.50 -9.97
C GLN A 187 0.08 -5.10 -8.64
N ILE A 188 -0.40 -6.08 -7.87
CA ILE A 188 -0.97 -5.85 -6.52
C ILE A 188 0.13 -5.38 -5.56
N GLN A 189 1.30 -6.03 -5.58
CA GLN A 189 2.41 -5.69 -4.68
C GLN A 189 3.15 -4.40 -5.10
N GLY A 190 3.07 -4.02 -6.39
CA GLY A 190 3.69 -2.80 -6.93
C GLY A 190 5.19 -2.92 -7.18
N SER A 191 5.86 -3.94 -6.66
CA SER A 191 7.28 -4.24 -6.91
C SER A 191 7.53 -5.75 -6.83
N GLY A 192 8.65 -6.20 -7.39
CA GLY A 192 9.06 -7.60 -7.33
C GLY A 192 10.41 -7.84 -7.98
N ARG A 193 10.87 -9.08 -7.90
CA ARG A 193 12.08 -9.54 -8.58
C ARG A 193 11.74 -10.62 -9.58
N ILE A 194 12.37 -10.54 -10.74
CA ILE A 194 12.28 -11.57 -11.78
C ILE A 194 13.60 -12.31 -11.81
N VAL A 195 13.56 -13.61 -11.49
CA VAL A 195 14.72 -14.51 -11.55
C VAL A 195 14.91 -14.96 -12.99
N LEU A 196 16.07 -14.65 -13.55
CA LEU A 196 16.47 -15.07 -14.90
C LEU A 196 17.11 -16.47 -14.87
N ALA A 197 17.19 -17.12 -16.02
CA ALA A 197 17.74 -18.47 -16.12
C ALA A 197 19.21 -18.60 -15.67
N ASP A 198 19.95 -17.51 -15.69
CA ASP A 198 21.33 -17.43 -15.20
C ASP A 198 21.45 -17.10 -13.69
N GLY A 199 20.32 -17.04 -12.96
CA GLY A 199 20.25 -16.76 -11.55
C GLY A 199 20.29 -15.26 -11.19
N ARG A 200 20.48 -14.37 -12.15
CA ARG A 200 20.38 -12.92 -11.90
C ARG A 200 18.94 -12.51 -11.58
N HIS A 201 18.81 -11.49 -10.76
CA HIS A 201 17.53 -10.90 -10.42
C HIS A 201 17.37 -9.55 -11.11
N LEU A 202 16.28 -9.39 -11.86
CA LEU A 202 15.85 -8.10 -12.36
C LEU A 202 14.81 -7.54 -11.38
N ARG A 203 15.11 -6.41 -10.74
CA ARG A 203 14.12 -5.72 -9.90
C ARG A 203 13.16 -4.92 -10.76
N ILE A 204 11.88 -5.06 -10.47
CA ILE A 204 10.78 -4.35 -11.11
C ILE A 204 10.07 -3.51 -10.05
N SER A 205 9.83 -2.23 -10.33
CA SER A 205 9.18 -1.28 -9.45
C SER A 205 8.01 -0.59 -10.15
N TYR A 206 6.99 -0.22 -9.38
CA TYR A 206 5.86 0.56 -9.86
C TYR A 206 6.33 1.85 -10.56
N ALA A 207 5.78 2.14 -11.72
CA ALA A 207 6.02 3.38 -12.43
C ALA A 207 4.73 4.20 -12.59
N ASP A 208 3.66 3.60 -13.09
CA ASP A 208 2.36 4.24 -13.27
C ASP A 208 1.25 3.18 -13.42
N GLN A 209 0.01 3.62 -13.64
CA GLN A 209 -1.14 2.75 -13.86
C GLN A 209 -2.10 3.37 -14.90
N ASN A 210 -3.01 2.56 -15.45
CA ASN A 210 -3.90 2.94 -16.53
C ASN A 210 -5.06 3.90 -16.14
N GLY A 211 -5.20 4.31 -14.88
CA GLY A 211 -6.25 5.22 -14.40
C GLY A 211 -7.57 4.55 -14.01
N HIS A 212 -7.74 3.28 -14.31
CA HIS A 212 -8.93 2.54 -13.90
C HIS A 212 -8.93 2.21 -12.39
N PRO A 213 -10.11 2.17 -11.75
CA PRO A 213 -10.20 1.81 -10.34
C PRO A 213 -9.82 0.34 -10.13
N TYR A 214 -9.03 0.10 -9.08
CA TYR A 214 -8.66 -1.27 -8.69
C TYR A 214 -9.89 -2.02 -8.15
N ARG A 215 -10.09 -3.24 -8.63
CA ARG A 215 -11.09 -4.20 -8.13
C ARG A 215 -10.38 -5.48 -7.68
N PRO A 216 -10.45 -5.85 -6.38
CA PRO A 216 -9.83 -7.07 -5.90
C PRO A 216 -10.39 -8.30 -6.61
N ILE A 217 -9.54 -9.09 -7.27
CA ILE A 217 -9.96 -10.31 -7.99
C ILE A 217 -10.58 -11.35 -7.06
N GLY A 218 -10.17 -11.40 -5.79
CA GLY A 218 -10.79 -12.26 -4.78
C GLY A 218 -12.26 -11.94 -4.54
N ARG A 219 -12.67 -10.69 -4.73
CA ARG A 219 -14.08 -10.30 -4.64
C ARG A 219 -14.91 -10.97 -5.74
N TRP A 220 -14.39 -11.02 -6.97
CA TRP A 220 -15.06 -11.71 -8.07
C TRP A 220 -15.26 -13.20 -7.76
N LEU A 221 -14.25 -13.87 -7.17
CA LEU A 221 -14.39 -15.28 -6.75
C LEU A 221 -15.49 -15.49 -5.71
N VAL A 222 -15.65 -14.55 -4.78
CA VAL A 222 -16.76 -14.60 -3.81
C VAL A 222 -18.12 -14.36 -4.50
N GLU A 223 -18.21 -13.40 -5.40
CA GLU A 223 -19.43 -13.09 -6.17
C GLU A 223 -19.85 -14.24 -7.10
N GLN A 224 -18.87 -15.04 -7.58
CA GLN A 224 -19.14 -16.26 -8.36
C GLN A 224 -19.43 -17.50 -7.48
N GLY A 225 -19.35 -17.38 -6.16
CA GLY A 225 -19.54 -18.52 -5.25
C GLY A 225 -18.37 -19.52 -5.20
N GLU A 226 -17.23 -19.16 -5.76
CA GLU A 226 -16.04 -20.02 -5.85
C GLU A 226 -15.24 -20.07 -4.54
N LEU A 227 -15.22 -18.97 -3.78
CA LEU A 227 -14.60 -18.87 -2.47
C LEU A 227 -15.54 -18.18 -1.47
N LYS A 228 -15.43 -18.55 -0.19
CA LYS A 228 -16.08 -17.78 0.88
C LYS A 228 -15.26 -16.53 1.19
N LYS A 229 -15.93 -15.47 1.63
CA LYS A 229 -15.30 -14.16 1.92
C LYS A 229 -14.12 -14.25 2.89
N ASP A 230 -14.20 -15.14 3.89
CA ASP A 230 -13.18 -15.29 4.92
C ASP A 230 -12.01 -16.18 4.47
N ASP A 231 -12.20 -16.96 3.39
CA ASP A 231 -11.20 -17.87 2.84
C ASP A 231 -10.38 -17.24 1.70
N VAL A 232 -10.63 -15.96 1.38
CA VAL A 232 -9.93 -15.26 0.30
C VAL A 232 -8.52 -14.89 0.74
N THR A 233 -7.55 -15.72 0.37
CA THR A 233 -6.10 -15.50 0.51
C THR A 233 -5.43 -15.52 -0.86
N MET A 234 -4.19 -15.06 -0.95
CA MET A 234 -3.41 -15.14 -2.21
C MET A 234 -3.22 -16.60 -2.64
N ASP A 235 -2.97 -17.50 -1.68
CA ASP A 235 -2.78 -18.93 -1.94
C ASP A 235 -4.09 -19.58 -2.43
N ALA A 236 -5.23 -19.25 -1.83
CA ALA A 236 -6.53 -19.73 -2.28
C ALA A 236 -6.87 -19.28 -3.70
N ILE A 237 -6.59 -18.00 -4.04
CA ILE A 237 -6.78 -17.47 -5.39
C ILE A 237 -5.85 -18.18 -6.39
N ARG A 238 -4.59 -18.42 -6.03
CA ARG A 238 -3.61 -19.16 -6.86
C ARG A 238 -4.04 -20.62 -7.07
N ALA A 239 -4.47 -21.28 -6.00
CA ALA A 239 -4.97 -22.65 -6.07
C ALA A 239 -6.20 -22.78 -6.98
N TRP A 240 -7.13 -21.81 -6.87
CA TRP A 240 -8.29 -21.74 -7.76
C TRP A 240 -7.87 -21.56 -9.23
N ALA A 241 -6.94 -20.65 -9.51
CA ALA A 241 -6.45 -20.41 -10.87
C ALA A 241 -5.76 -21.64 -11.49
N ILE A 242 -5.04 -22.42 -10.69
CA ILE A 242 -4.45 -23.69 -11.13
C ILE A 242 -5.52 -24.73 -11.45
N ALA A 243 -6.59 -24.83 -10.65
CA ALA A 243 -7.70 -25.75 -10.85
C ALA A 243 -8.61 -25.34 -12.03
N HIS A 244 -8.65 -24.05 -12.40
CA HIS A 244 -9.55 -23.51 -13.41
C HIS A 244 -8.81 -22.67 -14.49
N PRO A 245 -7.81 -23.24 -15.20
CA PRO A 245 -6.94 -22.47 -16.11
C PRO A 245 -7.72 -21.79 -17.24
N ALA A 246 -8.79 -22.39 -17.72
CA ALA A 246 -9.63 -21.81 -18.76
C ALA A 246 -10.41 -20.54 -18.30
N ARG A 247 -10.60 -20.35 -17.00
CA ARG A 247 -11.31 -19.21 -16.41
C ARG A 247 -10.39 -18.12 -15.85
N VAL A 248 -9.08 -18.33 -15.89
CA VAL A 248 -8.12 -17.31 -15.46
C VAL A 248 -8.29 -15.98 -16.19
N PRO A 249 -8.50 -15.94 -17.54
CA PRO A 249 -8.76 -14.68 -18.23
C PRO A 249 -9.98 -13.92 -17.69
N GLU A 250 -11.06 -14.61 -17.34
CA GLU A 250 -12.27 -14.04 -16.76
C GLU A 250 -11.98 -13.41 -15.38
N LEU A 251 -11.27 -14.15 -14.52
CA LEU A 251 -10.82 -13.67 -13.20
C LEU A 251 -10.00 -12.39 -13.35
N LEU A 252 -9.00 -12.38 -14.22
CA LEU A 252 -8.12 -11.23 -14.42
C LEU A 252 -8.86 -10.03 -15.01
N ALA A 253 -9.80 -10.24 -15.93
CA ALA A 253 -10.62 -9.19 -16.54
C ALA A 253 -11.57 -8.53 -15.53
N SER A 254 -11.87 -9.15 -14.39
CA SER A 254 -12.67 -8.57 -13.33
C SER A 254 -12.04 -7.33 -12.67
N ASN A 255 -10.71 -7.19 -12.78
CA ASN A 255 -9.96 -6.02 -12.36
C ASN A 255 -9.56 -5.16 -13.58
N PRO A 256 -10.18 -4.00 -13.82
CA PRO A 256 -9.84 -3.15 -14.95
C PRO A 256 -8.52 -2.39 -14.79
N SER A 257 -7.97 -2.32 -13.56
CA SER A 257 -6.72 -1.62 -13.27
C SER A 257 -5.52 -2.41 -13.80
N TYR A 258 -4.58 -1.72 -14.45
CA TYR A 258 -3.30 -2.27 -14.91
C TYR A 258 -2.14 -1.41 -14.43
N VAL A 259 -1.11 -2.02 -13.85
CA VAL A 259 0.10 -1.34 -13.38
C VAL A 259 1.23 -1.51 -14.40
N PHE A 260 1.88 -0.40 -14.71
CA PHE A 260 3.09 -0.33 -15.52
C PHE A 260 4.32 -0.18 -14.63
N PHE A 261 5.43 -0.72 -15.08
CA PHE A 261 6.62 -0.86 -14.26
C PHE A 261 7.83 -0.11 -14.83
N THR A 262 8.86 0.00 -14.02
CA THR A 262 10.21 0.40 -14.40
C THR A 262 11.21 -0.58 -13.81
N LYS A 263 12.42 -0.62 -14.36
CA LYS A 263 13.52 -1.34 -13.72
C LYS A 263 13.90 -0.61 -12.45
N GLY A 264 13.93 -1.32 -11.34
CA GLY A 264 14.44 -0.81 -10.06
C GLY A 264 15.97 -0.81 -10.02
N PRO A 265 16.56 -0.15 -9.03
CA PRO A 265 18.00 -0.20 -8.82
C PRO A 265 18.44 -1.63 -8.46
N ASP A 266 19.62 -2.02 -8.93
CA ASP A 266 20.24 -3.27 -8.51
C ASP A 266 20.64 -3.20 -7.03
N GLY A 267 20.71 -4.35 -6.36
CA GLY A 267 21.14 -4.48 -4.97
C GLY A 267 20.20 -5.32 -4.11
N ASP A 268 20.64 -5.59 -2.88
CA ASP A 268 19.93 -6.44 -1.91
C ASP A 268 18.99 -5.65 -0.98
N GLU A 269 19.00 -4.31 -1.07
CA GLU A 269 18.08 -3.46 -0.30
C GLU A 269 16.61 -3.80 -0.66
N GLY A 270 15.68 -3.44 0.23
CA GLY A 270 14.25 -3.53 -0.06
C GLY A 270 13.83 -2.69 -1.27
N PRO A 271 12.65 -2.94 -1.84
CA PRO A 271 12.11 -2.12 -2.91
C PRO A 271 11.91 -0.68 -2.43
N ARG A 272 11.91 0.28 -3.36
CA ARG A 272 11.65 1.68 -3.00
C ARG A 272 10.15 1.92 -2.88
N GLY A 273 9.73 2.42 -1.71
CA GLY A 273 8.36 2.86 -1.48
C GLY A 273 8.08 4.24 -2.11
N SER A 274 6.86 4.73 -1.92
CA SER A 274 6.39 6.03 -2.45
C SER A 274 7.20 7.23 -1.96
N LEU A 275 7.85 7.13 -0.79
CA LEU A 275 8.82 8.14 -0.30
C LEU A 275 10.15 8.09 -1.08
N ASN A 276 10.34 7.12 -1.97
CA ASN A 276 11.56 6.86 -2.72
C ASN A 276 12.78 6.55 -1.82
N VAL A 277 12.55 5.79 -0.77
CA VAL A 277 13.58 5.18 0.08
C VAL A 277 13.42 3.67 0.10
N PRO A 278 14.47 2.87 0.33
CA PRO A 278 14.35 1.43 0.49
C PRO A 278 13.45 1.07 1.68
N LEU A 279 12.55 0.13 1.49
CA LEU A 279 11.67 -0.38 2.54
C LEU A 279 12.44 -1.37 3.44
N THR A 280 12.18 -1.29 4.74
CA THR A 280 12.76 -2.18 5.75
C THR A 280 11.72 -3.21 6.18
N ALA A 281 12.04 -4.50 6.01
CA ALA A 281 11.16 -5.60 6.38
C ALA A 281 10.73 -5.54 7.85
N GLY A 282 9.43 -5.58 8.12
CA GLY A 282 8.86 -5.49 9.45
C GLY A 282 8.79 -4.08 10.05
N TYR A 283 9.36 -3.05 9.39
CA TYR A 283 9.46 -1.68 9.94
C TYR A 283 9.04 -0.57 8.97
N SER A 284 8.72 -0.87 7.72
CA SER A 284 8.12 0.06 6.78
C SER A 284 6.64 -0.27 6.58
N VAL A 285 5.81 0.77 6.45
CA VAL A 285 4.37 0.61 6.21
C VAL A 285 3.90 1.49 5.05
N ALA A 286 2.95 0.95 4.27
CA ALA A 286 2.11 1.75 3.40
C ALA A 286 0.91 2.28 4.19
N VAL A 287 0.55 3.54 3.94
CA VAL A 287 -0.49 4.29 4.65
C VAL A 287 -1.37 5.09 3.69
N ASP A 288 -2.51 5.56 4.18
CA ASP A 288 -3.25 6.63 3.50
C ASP A 288 -2.53 7.97 3.73
N ARG A 289 -1.88 8.47 2.67
CA ARG A 289 -1.11 9.72 2.75
C ARG A 289 -1.96 10.98 3.03
N ASN A 290 -3.28 10.89 2.87
CA ASN A 290 -4.19 11.98 3.22
C ASN A 290 -4.39 12.08 4.74
N VAL A 291 -4.13 10.98 5.46
CA VAL A 291 -4.19 10.89 6.92
C VAL A 291 -2.79 10.94 7.53
N VAL A 292 -1.90 10.08 7.07
CA VAL A 292 -0.54 9.95 7.59
C VAL A 292 0.45 10.42 6.51
N PRO A 293 1.06 11.60 6.65
CA PRO A 293 2.07 12.07 5.71
C PRO A 293 3.24 11.10 5.60
N LEU A 294 3.76 10.90 4.38
CA LEU A 294 4.95 10.09 4.19
C LEU A 294 6.14 10.68 4.97
N GLY A 295 6.94 9.79 5.54
CA GLY A 295 8.04 10.15 6.44
C GLY A 295 7.66 10.21 7.90
N SER A 296 6.37 10.08 8.26
CA SER A 296 5.94 10.01 9.65
C SER A 296 6.47 8.76 10.34
N LEU A 297 6.84 8.92 11.62
CA LEU A 297 7.13 7.80 12.51
C LEU A 297 5.83 7.39 13.21
N LEU A 298 5.49 6.12 13.11
CA LEU A 298 4.29 5.55 13.74
C LEU A 298 4.69 4.55 14.82
N TRP A 299 3.82 4.38 15.82
CA TRP A 299 3.87 3.26 16.76
C TRP A 299 2.71 2.34 16.41
N LEU A 300 3.04 1.13 15.98
CA LEU A 300 2.08 0.11 15.56
C LEU A 300 1.93 -0.93 16.67
N SER A 301 0.67 -1.29 16.97
CA SER A 301 0.33 -2.42 17.82
C SER A 301 -0.69 -3.30 17.12
N THR A 302 -0.32 -4.52 16.78
CA THR A 302 -1.15 -5.51 16.10
C THR A 302 -0.67 -6.93 16.43
N THR A 303 -1.12 -7.93 15.68
CA THR A 303 -0.63 -9.32 15.77
C THR A 303 -0.20 -9.84 14.40
N ARG A 304 0.58 -10.91 14.39
CA ARG A 304 0.77 -11.75 13.19
C ARG A 304 -0.45 -12.68 13.00
N PRO A 305 -0.54 -13.37 11.84
CA PRO A 305 -1.57 -14.37 11.61
C PRO A 305 -1.63 -15.49 12.66
N ASP A 306 -0.48 -15.84 13.24
CA ASP A 306 -0.36 -16.83 14.32
C ASP A 306 -0.77 -16.33 15.71
N GLY A 307 -1.22 -15.06 15.81
CA GLY A 307 -1.61 -14.40 17.04
C GLY A 307 -0.47 -13.78 17.83
N SER A 308 0.79 -13.97 17.43
CA SER A 308 1.93 -13.35 18.10
C SER A 308 1.93 -11.83 17.97
N ALA A 309 2.26 -11.12 19.04
CA ALA A 309 2.20 -9.67 19.09
C ALA A 309 3.24 -9.00 18.16
N VAL A 310 2.83 -7.91 17.53
CA VAL A 310 3.69 -6.99 16.77
C VAL A 310 3.51 -5.60 17.38
N VAL A 311 4.47 -5.19 18.21
CA VAL A 311 4.49 -3.86 18.82
C VAL A 311 5.83 -3.22 18.51
N ARG A 312 5.83 -2.19 17.67
CA ARG A 312 7.08 -1.55 17.23
C ARG A 312 6.88 -0.18 16.60
N PRO A 313 7.90 0.69 16.61
CA PRO A 313 7.92 1.85 15.72
C PRO A 313 8.05 1.39 14.27
N VAL A 314 7.30 2.05 13.37
CA VAL A 314 7.36 1.80 11.92
C VAL A 314 7.37 3.11 11.14
N ALA A 315 8.00 3.12 10.00
CA ALA A 315 8.13 4.29 9.14
C ALA A 315 7.05 4.29 8.04
N ALA A 316 6.32 5.37 7.90
CA ALA A 316 5.36 5.59 6.82
C ALA A 316 6.12 5.95 5.53
N GLN A 317 6.55 4.96 4.78
CA GLN A 317 7.45 5.12 3.61
C GLN A 317 6.77 4.77 2.29
N ASP A 318 5.55 4.22 2.34
CA ASP A 318 4.87 3.76 1.15
C ASP A 318 3.37 4.10 1.16
N THR A 319 2.72 3.90 0.01
CA THR A 319 1.27 4.05 -0.19
C THR A 319 0.75 2.94 -1.08
N GLY A 320 -0.51 2.57 -0.91
CA GLY A 320 -1.17 1.60 -1.79
C GLY A 320 -2.55 2.08 -2.22
N GLY A 321 -2.98 1.74 -3.43
CA GLY A 321 -4.29 2.16 -3.95
C GLY A 321 -5.49 1.63 -3.13
N ALA A 322 -5.29 0.53 -2.40
CA ALA A 322 -6.27 -0.05 -1.49
C ALA A 322 -6.06 0.35 -0.01
N ILE A 323 -5.03 1.16 0.28
CA ILE A 323 -4.69 1.57 1.64
C ILE A 323 -5.30 2.93 1.90
N ALA A 324 -6.54 2.93 2.37
CA ALA A 324 -7.32 4.15 2.63
C ALA A 324 -7.98 4.09 4.01
N GLY A 325 -7.99 5.23 4.71
CA GLY A 325 -8.60 5.43 6.02
C GLY A 325 -7.61 5.74 7.13
N GLU A 326 -8.15 6.12 8.29
CA GLU A 326 -7.39 6.75 9.36
C GLU A 326 -6.52 5.73 10.13
N VAL A 327 -7.10 4.57 10.50
CA VAL A 327 -6.37 3.51 11.22
C VAL A 327 -6.13 2.35 10.25
N ARG A 328 -5.32 2.61 9.21
CA ARG A 328 -5.03 1.68 8.14
C ARG A 328 -3.54 1.67 7.83
N ALA A 329 -2.92 0.51 7.92
CA ALA A 329 -1.54 0.31 7.50
C ALA A 329 -1.38 -1.04 6.82
N ASP A 330 -0.42 -1.11 5.90
CA ASP A 330 0.03 -2.33 5.24
C ASP A 330 1.51 -2.54 5.56
N LEU A 331 1.85 -3.60 6.29
CA LEU A 331 3.20 -3.82 6.81
C LEU A 331 4.04 -4.57 5.78
N PHE A 332 5.19 -4.01 5.43
CA PHE A 332 6.15 -4.65 4.53
C PHE A 332 6.88 -5.80 5.25
N TRP A 333 6.69 -7.03 4.80
CA TRP A 333 7.29 -8.21 5.43
C TRP A 333 8.64 -8.62 4.85
N GLY A 334 9.06 -8.00 3.74
CA GLY A 334 10.32 -8.33 3.07
C GLY A 334 10.13 -8.96 1.70
N THR A 335 11.08 -9.80 1.29
CA THR A 335 11.16 -10.35 -0.07
C THR A 335 11.01 -11.87 -0.05
N GLY A 336 10.35 -12.43 -1.06
CA GLY A 336 10.24 -13.87 -1.30
C GLY A 336 9.13 -14.57 -0.53
N ASP A 337 9.09 -15.91 -0.62
CA ASP A 337 7.95 -16.75 -0.22
C ASP A 337 7.63 -16.70 1.26
N ALA A 338 8.64 -16.68 2.13
CA ALA A 338 8.43 -16.58 3.58
C ALA A 338 7.74 -15.27 3.98
N ALA A 339 8.15 -14.16 3.36
CA ALA A 339 7.49 -12.86 3.53
C ALA A 339 6.09 -12.88 2.92
N GLY A 340 5.94 -13.52 1.76
CA GLY A 340 4.66 -13.69 1.06
C GLY A 340 3.62 -14.42 1.88
N LYS A 341 4.01 -15.48 2.58
CA LYS A 341 3.11 -16.23 3.47
C LYS A 341 2.62 -15.37 4.64
N LEU A 342 3.52 -14.63 5.31
CA LEU A 342 3.14 -13.72 6.38
C LEU A 342 2.22 -12.59 5.88
N ALA A 343 2.54 -12.02 4.72
CA ALA A 343 1.78 -10.94 4.12
C ALA A 343 0.39 -11.41 3.66
N GLY A 344 0.31 -12.56 3.01
CA GLY A 344 -0.93 -13.09 2.43
C GLY A 344 -2.00 -13.42 3.46
N ASP A 345 -1.58 -13.87 4.64
CA ASP A 345 -2.47 -14.26 5.74
C ASP A 345 -2.76 -13.08 6.70
N MET A 346 -2.06 -11.94 6.54
CA MET A 346 -2.19 -10.82 7.47
C MET A 346 -3.42 -9.96 7.20
N LYS A 347 -4.44 -10.12 8.04
CA LYS A 347 -5.68 -9.33 8.07
C LYS A 347 -6.08 -9.12 9.52
N GLN A 348 -5.32 -8.28 10.21
CA GLN A 348 -5.37 -8.18 11.66
C GLN A 348 -5.98 -6.85 12.12
N LYS A 349 -6.55 -6.88 13.30
CA LYS A 349 -6.93 -5.67 14.03
C LYS A 349 -5.66 -5.01 14.58
N GLY A 350 -5.59 -3.68 14.53
CA GLY A 350 -4.44 -2.97 15.09
C GLY A 350 -4.75 -1.54 15.51
N PHE A 351 -3.81 -0.97 16.22
CA PHE A 351 -3.83 0.40 16.74
C PHE A 351 -2.60 1.13 16.24
N ILE A 352 -2.76 2.41 15.93
CA ILE A 352 -1.69 3.25 15.40
C ILE A 352 -1.64 4.56 16.20
N TRP A 353 -0.45 4.91 16.65
CA TRP A 353 -0.13 6.25 17.16
C TRP A 353 0.86 6.91 16.20
N MET A 354 0.60 8.15 15.86
CA MET A 354 1.54 8.96 15.08
C MET A 354 2.42 9.74 16.06
N LEU A 355 3.74 9.61 15.89
CA LEU A 355 4.72 10.43 16.59
C LEU A 355 5.00 11.64 15.72
N TRP A 356 4.68 12.83 16.21
CA TRP A 356 4.71 14.06 15.42
C TRP A 356 5.61 15.11 16.03
N PRO A 357 6.40 15.86 15.23
CA PRO A 357 7.33 16.87 15.78
C PRO A 357 6.60 17.89 16.66
N LYS A 358 7.14 18.14 17.86
CA LYS A 358 6.58 19.10 18.81
C LYS A 358 6.48 20.49 18.21
N GLY A 359 5.33 21.12 18.39
CA GLY A 359 5.05 22.46 17.88
C GLY A 359 4.72 22.52 16.38
N ALA A 360 4.86 21.44 15.64
CA ALA A 360 4.44 21.41 14.24
C ALA A 360 2.90 21.29 14.13
N ALA A 361 2.32 21.99 13.15
CA ALA A 361 0.90 21.87 12.85
C ALA A 361 0.57 20.43 12.43
N LEU A 362 -0.52 19.89 12.98
CA LEU A 362 -1.01 18.57 12.60
C LEU A 362 -1.48 18.57 11.13
N PRO A 363 -1.41 17.42 10.44
CA PRO A 363 -2.00 17.28 9.12
C PRO A 363 -3.48 17.64 9.15
N LYS A 364 -3.99 18.22 8.07
CA LYS A 364 -5.43 18.43 7.95
C LYS A 364 -6.10 17.05 7.87
N ALA A 365 -7.07 16.83 8.74
CA ALA A 365 -7.91 15.63 8.64
C ALA A 365 -8.64 15.61 7.29
N PRO A 366 -8.82 14.44 6.65
CA PRO A 366 -9.52 14.30 5.38
C PRO A 366 -10.99 14.71 5.45
#